data_2d47752cef3e2929f0a75cf1438d8307
#
_entry.id   2d47752cef3e2929f0a75cf1438d8307
#
_cell.length_a   1.000
_cell.length_b   1.000
_cell.length_c   1.000
_cell.angle_alpha   90.00
_cell.angle_beta   90.00
_cell.angle_gamma   90.00
#
_symmetry.space_group_name_H-M   'P 1'
#
loop_
_entity.id
_entity.type
_entity.pdbx_description
1 polymer ?
#
loop_
_entity_poly.entity_id
_entity_poly.type
_entity_poly.pdbx_seq_one_letter_code
_entity_poly.pdbx_strand_id
1 'polypeptide(L)'
;MNDPGNIPAPAATPTENERTWGMLAHLSALTGVVVWLLGCIIGPLVVWLARRDSSAFVAEHAREALNFNITVVLAALVCMLLMLVFVGFILGTALFIVWLVFTLIAAIKASEGEHYRYPFSLRLVK
;
A
#
# COMPACT_ATOMS: atom_id res chain seq x y z
N MET A 1 -13.60 -22.74 27.67
CA MET A 1 -13.00 -24.07 27.83
C MET A 1 -12.21 -24.34 26.56
N ASN A 2 -10.88 -24.34 26.64
CA ASN A 2 -10.03 -24.54 25.46
C ASN A 2 -10.00 -26.04 25.15
N ASP A 3 -10.56 -26.40 23.98
CA ASP A 3 -10.44 -27.76 23.44
C ASP A 3 -8.97 -27.99 23.03
N PRO A 4 -8.22 -28.88 23.68
CA PRO A 4 -6.81 -29.13 23.35
C PRO A 4 -6.61 -29.77 21.96
N GLY A 5 -7.70 -30.11 21.25
CA GLY A 5 -7.66 -30.65 19.88
C GLY A 5 -7.77 -29.61 18.76
N ASN A 6 -8.08 -28.36 19.08
CA ASN A 6 -8.25 -27.31 18.07
C ASN A 6 -7.05 -26.35 18.07
N ILE A 7 -5.87 -26.88 17.73
CA ILE A 7 -4.72 -26.04 17.39
C ILE A 7 -4.99 -25.53 15.97
N PRO A 8 -5.15 -24.19 15.77
CA PRO A 8 -5.29 -23.66 14.42
C PRO A 8 -4.08 -24.08 13.59
N ALA A 9 -4.33 -24.58 12.38
CA ALA A 9 -3.25 -24.89 11.46
C ALA A 9 -2.37 -23.65 11.28
N PRO A 10 -1.02 -23.79 11.27
CA PRO A 10 -0.13 -22.66 11.05
C PRO A 10 -0.55 -21.98 9.76
N ALA A 11 -0.59 -20.64 9.78
CA ALA A 11 -0.90 -19.85 8.59
C ALA A 11 0.01 -20.30 7.43
N ALA A 12 -0.59 -20.66 6.31
CA ALA A 12 0.16 -21.12 5.15
C ALA A 12 1.18 -20.07 4.72
N THR A 13 2.43 -20.48 4.51
CA THR A 13 3.47 -19.59 3.99
C THR A 13 3.08 -19.10 2.59
N PRO A 14 3.11 -17.78 2.32
CA PRO A 14 2.77 -17.25 1.01
C PRO A 14 3.65 -17.86 -0.09
N THR A 15 3.04 -18.25 -1.19
CA THR A 15 3.72 -18.76 -2.38
C THR A 15 4.56 -17.67 -3.04
N GLU A 16 5.51 -18.05 -3.88
CA GLU A 16 6.32 -17.10 -4.66
C GLU A 16 5.44 -16.19 -5.53
N ASN A 17 4.41 -16.74 -6.13
CA ASN A 17 3.44 -15.96 -6.93
C ASN A 17 2.70 -14.93 -6.08
N GLU A 18 2.25 -15.30 -4.88
CA GLU A 18 1.57 -14.38 -3.95
C GLU A 18 2.50 -13.25 -3.47
N ARG A 19 3.76 -13.58 -3.17
CA ARG A 19 4.77 -12.56 -2.81
C ARG A 19 5.03 -11.58 -3.93
N THR A 20 5.13 -12.09 -5.18
CA THR A 20 5.30 -11.26 -6.38
C THR A 20 4.11 -10.32 -6.58
N TRP A 21 2.88 -10.82 -6.50
CA TRP A 21 1.69 -9.97 -6.62
C TRP A 21 1.52 -8.98 -5.47
N GLY A 22 1.88 -9.37 -4.24
CA GLY A 22 1.92 -8.47 -3.09
C GLY A 22 2.93 -7.33 -3.29
N MET A 23 4.12 -7.64 -3.79
CA MET A 23 5.14 -6.65 -4.16
C MET A 23 4.63 -5.71 -5.26
N LEU A 24 4.02 -6.25 -6.33
CA LEU A 24 3.47 -5.47 -7.44
C LEU A 24 2.33 -4.55 -6.98
N ALA A 25 1.54 -4.95 -5.97
CA ALA A 25 0.50 -4.11 -5.40
C ALA A 25 1.06 -2.78 -4.87
N HIS A 26 2.24 -2.81 -4.25
CA HIS A 26 2.90 -1.61 -3.76
C HIS A 26 3.64 -0.86 -4.87
N LEU A 27 4.43 -1.58 -5.69
CA LEU A 27 5.21 -0.95 -6.77
C LEU A 27 4.32 -0.32 -7.85
N SER A 28 3.11 -0.84 -8.07
CA SER A 28 2.16 -0.28 -9.04
C SER A 28 1.76 1.17 -8.68
N ALA A 29 1.88 1.58 -7.42
CA ALA A 29 1.68 2.97 -7.02
C ALA A 29 2.70 3.93 -7.65
N LEU A 30 3.89 3.44 -8.05
CA LEU A 30 4.90 4.24 -8.74
C LEU A 30 4.43 4.75 -10.10
N THR A 31 3.37 4.16 -10.69
CA THR A 31 2.72 4.70 -11.88
C THR A 31 2.21 6.13 -11.66
N GLY A 32 1.99 6.53 -10.41
CA GLY A 32 1.67 7.90 -10.05
C GLY A 32 2.73 8.93 -10.46
N VAL A 33 3.99 8.52 -10.62
CA VAL A 33 5.07 9.37 -11.13
C VAL A 33 4.87 9.67 -12.62
N VAL A 34 4.30 8.72 -13.37
CA VAL A 34 4.11 8.81 -14.82
C VAL A 34 2.75 9.40 -15.20
N VAL A 35 1.70 9.02 -14.48
CA VAL A 35 0.30 9.38 -14.81
C VAL A 35 -0.29 10.34 -13.76
N TRP A 36 0.58 11.06 -13.07
CA TRP A 36 0.22 11.98 -12.00
C TRP A 36 -0.42 11.28 -10.79
N LEU A 37 -0.95 12.09 -9.86
CA LEU A 37 -1.47 11.64 -8.55
C LEU A 37 -2.46 10.46 -8.63
N LEU A 38 -3.28 10.39 -9.67
CA LEU A 38 -4.27 9.32 -9.82
C LEU A 38 -3.64 7.95 -10.10
N GLY A 39 -2.47 7.92 -10.74
CA GLY A 39 -1.78 6.65 -11.05
C GLY A 39 -1.42 5.87 -9.80
N CYS A 40 -1.07 6.54 -8.70
CA CYS A 40 -0.73 5.86 -7.45
C CYS A 40 -1.93 5.14 -6.78
N ILE A 41 -3.15 5.55 -7.11
CA ILE A 41 -4.38 4.87 -6.66
C ILE A 41 -4.78 3.77 -7.64
N ILE A 42 -4.74 4.07 -8.95
CA ILE A 42 -5.19 3.15 -10.01
C ILE A 42 -4.38 1.85 -9.99
N GLY A 43 -3.06 1.92 -9.83
CA GLY A 43 -2.19 0.76 -9.80
C GLY A 43 -2.60 -0.26 -8.73
N PRO A 44 -2.54 0.09 -7.44
CA PRO A 44 -2.97 -0.81 -6.37
C PRO A 44 -4.44 -1.23 -6.46
N LEU A 45 -5.32 -0.35 -6.96
CA LEU A 45 -6.75 -0.67 -7.16
C LEU A 45 -6.91 -1.80 -8.19
N VAL A 46 -6.20 -1.74 -9.31
CA VAL A 46 -6.24 -2.79 -10.33
C VAL A 46 -5.76 -4.13 -9.76
N VAL A 47 -4.65 -4.14 -9.02
CA VAL A 47 -4.15 -5.36 -8.38
C VAL A 47 -5.15 -5.89 -7.37
N TRP A 48 -5.76 -5.03 -6.55
CA TRP A 48 -6.77 -5.43 -5.58
C TRP A 48 -7.99 -6.05 -6.24
N LEU A 49 -8.56 -5.40 -7.26
CA LEU A 49 -9.72 -5.91 -7.98
C LEU A 49 -9.44 -7.24 -8.70
N ALA A 50 -8.22 -7.39 -9.25
CA ALA A 50 -7.84 -8.59 -9.99
C ALA A 50 -7.55 -9.80 -9.10
N ARG A 51 -7.12 -9.59 -7.84
CA ARG A 51 -6.57 -10.65 -6.99
C ARG A 51 -7.23 -10.81 -5.63
N ARG A 52 -8.15 -9.93 -5.22
CA ARG A 52 -8.77 -9.96 -3.89
C ARG A 52 -9.46 -11.28 -3.56
N ASP A 53 -9.99 -11.98 -4.55
CA ASP A 53 -10.74 -13.21 -4.36
C ASP A 53 -9.85 -14.47 -4.50
N SER A 54 -8.60 -14.32 -4.96
CA SER A 54 -7.71 -15.44 -5.23
C SER A 54 -6.63 -15.65 -4.16
N SER A 55 -6.26 -14.61 -3.41
CA SER A 55 -5.24 -14.68 -2.36
C SER A 55 -5.49 -13.63 -1.29
N ALA A 56 -5.69 -14.09 -0.05
CA ALA A 56 -5.84 -13.20 1.10
C ALA A 56 -4.57 -12.36 1.33
N PHE A 57 -3.39 -12.92 1.12
CA PHE A 57 -2.11 -12.22 1.24
C PHE A 57 -2.01 -11.06 0.23
N VAL A 58 -2.31 -11.32 -1.05
CA VAL A 58 -2.29 -10.27 -2.09
C VAL A 58 -3.37 -9.23 -1.84
N ALA A 59 -4.57 -9.65 -1.43
CA ALA A 59 -5.67 -8.73 -1.10
C ALA A 59 -5.30 -7.77 0.03
N GLU A 60 -4.62 -8.26 1.07
CA GLU A 60 -4.16 -7.44 2.19
C GLU A 60 -3.12 -6.40 1.74
N HIS A 61 -2.07 -6.82 1.01
CA HIS A 61 -1.05 -5.91 0.50
C HIS A 61 -1.63 -4.86 -0.45
N ALA A 62 -2.51 -5.26 -1.37
CA ALA A 62 -3.15 -4.34 -2.32
C ALA A 62 -4.06 -3.33 -1.60
N ARG A 63 -4.81 -3.77 -0.57
CA ARG A 63 -5.64 -2.90 0.26
C ARG A 63 -4.80 -1.91 1.08
N GLU A 64 -3.68 -2.37 1.68
CA GLU A 64 -2.75 -1.50 2.39
C GLU A 64 -2.14 -0.45 1.45
N ALA A 65 -1.69 -0.86 0.27
CA ALA A 65 -1.16 0.07 -0.72
C ALA A 65 -2.21 1.10 -1.16
N LEU A 66 -3.45 0.66 -1.40
CA LEU A 66 -4.54 1.53 -1.80
C LEU A 66 -4.86 2.56 -0.71
N ASN A 67 -5.03 2.14 0.54
CA ASN A 67 -5.31 3.04 1.67
C ASN A 67 -4.20 4.06 1.89
N PHE A 68 -2.95 3.62 1.83
CA PHE A 68 -1.79 4.52 1.95
C PHE A 68 -1.76 5.56 0.83
N ASN A 69 -1.96 5.14 -0.40
CA ASN A 69 -1.92 6.07 -1.53
C ASN A 69 -3.11 7.04 -1.54
N ILE A 70 -4.31 6.63 -1.10
CA ILE A 70 -5.42 7.56 -0.88
C ILE A 70 -5.03 8.61 0.18
N THR A 71 -4.43 8.19 1.28
CA THR A 71 -3.96 9.10 2.33
C THR A 71 -2.94 10.10 1.79
N VAL A 72 -1.97 9.63 1.00
CA VAL A 72 -0.95 10.46 0.35
C VAL A 72 -1.58 11.47 -0.61
N VAL A 73 -2.55 11.06 -1.42
CA VAL A 73 -3.25 11.96 -2.34
C VAL A 73 -3.99 13.06 -1.58
N LEU A 74 -4.69 12.72 -0.49
CA LEU A 74 -5.37 13.73 0.34
C LEU A 74 -4.36 14.71 0.96
N ALA A 75 -3.24 14.21 1.49
CA ALA A 75 -2.17 15.05 2.01
C ALA A 75 -1.53 15.93 0.92
N ALA A 76 -1.34 15.40 -0.29
CA ALA A 76 -0.81 16.15 -1.42
C ALA A 76 -1.73 17.29 -1.84
N LEU A 77 -3.04 17.09 -1.82
CA LEU A 77 -4.02 18.16 -2.08
C LEU A 77 -3.91 19.29 -1.05
N VAL A 78 -3.72 18.97 0.23
CA VAL A 78 -3.47 19.97 1.27
C VAL A 78 -2.16 20.70 1.01
N CYS A 79 -1.08 19.99 0.66
CA CYS A 79 0.20 20.60 0.31
C CYS A 79 0.08 21.56 -0.89
N MET A 80 -0.72 21.19 -1.91
CA MET A 80 -0.97 22.05 -3.06
C MET A 80 -1.65 23.36 -2.67
N LEU A 81 -2.62 23.33 -1.76
CA LEU A 81 -3.23 24.54 -1.23
C LEU A 81 -2.23 25.40 -0.44
N LEU A 82 -1.35 24.74 0.33
CA LEU A 82 -0.30 25.43 1.10
C LEU A 82 0.83 25.98 0.22
N MET A 83 0.95 25.58 -1.04
CA MET A 83 1.90 26.19 -1.99
C MET A 83 1.63 27.68 -2.22
N LEU A 84 0.39 28.14 -2.04
CA LEU A 84 0.05 29.56 -2.11
C LEU A 84 0.79 30.43 -1.07
N VAL A 85 1.26 29.80 0.03
CA VAL A 85 2.05 30.45 1.08
C VAL A 85 3.48 29.88 1.17
N PHE A 86 3.99 29.27 0.11
CA PHE A 86 5.32 28.65 -0.05
C PHE A 86 5.61 27.45 0.87
N VAL A 87 4.94 27.28 1.99
CA VAL A 87 5.12 26.15 2.92
C VAL A 87 4.83 24.81 2.24
N GLY A 88 3.88 24.80 1.29
CA GLY A 88 3.50 23.60 0.55
C GLY A 88 4.63 22.96 -0.24
N PHE A 89 5.62 23.71 -0.72
CA PHE A 89 6.78 23.14 -1.43
C PHE A 89 7.62 22.26 -0.53
N ILE A 90 7.89 22.73 0.69
CA ILE A 90 8.68 21.98 1.69
C ILE A 90 7.91 20.74 2.13
N LEU A 91 6.62 20.89 2.48
CA LEU A 91 5.78 19.78 2.91
C LEU A 91 5.52 18.76 1.80
N GLY A 92 5.33 19.24 0.54
CA GLY A 92 5.13 18.36 -0.61
C GLY A 92 6.37 17.53 -0.91
N THR A 93 7.57 18.11 -0.81
CA THR A 93 8.83 17.39 -0.98
C THR A 93 9.01 16.33 0.11
N ALA A 94 8.75 16.69 1.37
CA ALA A 94 8.83 15.75 2.49
C ALA A 94 7.81 14.60 2.32
N LEU A 95 6.59 14.92 1.91
CA LEU A 95 5.55 13.93 1.64
C LEU A 95 5.96 12.96 0.51
N PHE A 96 6.54 13.46 -0.57
CA PHE A 96 7.03 12.64 -1.68
C PHE A 96 8.11 11.66 -1.22
N ILE A 97 9.06 12.12 -0.41
CA ILE A 97 10.13 11.26 0.13
C ILE A 97 9.53 10.17 1.02
N VAL A 98 8.62 10.53 1.93
CA VAL A 98 7.94 9.57 2.82
C VAL A 98 7.16 8.53 2.00
N TRP A 99 6.39 8.97 1.02
CA TRP A 99 5.66 8.08 0.12
C TRP A 99 6.57 7.09 -0.59
N LEU A 100 7.65 7.57 -1.19
CA LEU A 100 8.60 6.72 -1.93
C LEU A 100 9.26 5.69 -1.01
N VAL A 101 9.79 6.13 0.14
CA VAL A 101 10.48 5.26 1.09
C VAL A 101 9.54 4.16 1.61
N PHE A 102 8.35 4.52 2.09
CA PHE A 102 7.42 3.54 2.62
C PHE A 102 6.86 2.60 1.56
N THR A 103 6.64 3.08 0.33
CA THR A 103 6.22 2.24 -0.80
C THR A 103 7.28 1.17 -1.09
N LEU A 104 8.57 1.54 -1.13
CA LEU A 104 9.66 0.60 -1.36
C LEU A 104 9.82 -0.39 -0.21
N ILE A 105 9.73 0.07 1.04
CA ILE A 105 9.78 -0.83 2.22
C ILE A 105 8.64 -1.86 2.15
N ALA A 106 7.42 -1.41 1.87
CA ALA A 106 6.27 -2.30 1.75
C ALA A 106 6.43 -3.32 0.62
N ALA A 107 6.97 -2.90 -0.53
CA ALA A 107 7.25 -3.80 -1.65
C ALA A 107 8.30 -4.87 -1.29
N ILE A 108 9.36 -4.48 -0.58
CA ILE A 108 10.40 -5.41 -0.10
C ILE A 108 9.78 -6.41 0.88
N LYS A 109 9.02 -5.94 1.89
CA LYS A 109 8.35 -6.81 2.86
C LYS A 109 7.40 -7.81 2.19
N ALA A 110 6.61 -7.38 1.21
CA ALA A 110 5.75 -8.26 0.44
C ALA A 110 6.54 -9.31 -0.35
N SER A 111 7.68 -8.94 -0.94
CA SER A 111 8.56 -9.87 -1.68
C SER A 111 9.20 -10.93 -0.76
N GLU A 112 9.42 -10.59 0.51
CA GLU A 112 9.91 -11.49 1.55
C GLU A 112 8.81 -12.40 2.13
N GLY A 113 7.55 -12.20 1.74
CA GLY A 113 6.39 -12.94 2.25
C GLY A 113 5.89 -12.45 3.61
N GLU A 114 6.34 -11.29 4.05
CA GLU A 114 5.93 -10.66 5.31
C GLU A 114 4.69 -9.79 5.14
N HIS A 115 3.87 -9.71 6.19
CA HIS A 115 2.78 -8.73 6.27
C HIS A 115 3.35 -7.35 6.63
N TYR A 116 2.80 -6.30 6.03
CA TYR A 116 3.20 -4.94 6.30
C TYR A 116 2.00 -4.00 6.41
N ARG A 117 1.99 -3.16 7.44
CA ARG A 117 1.02 -2.08 7.62
C ARG A 117 1.75 -0.74 7.62
N TYR A 118 1.25 0.18 6.79
CA TYR A 118 1.76 1.55 6.78
C TYR A 118 1.45 2.25 8.10
N PRO A 119 2.42 2.98 8.71
CA PRO A 119 2.23 3.61 10.01
C PRO A 119 1.22 4.76 10.01
N PHE A 120 1.07 5.49 8.90
CA PHE A 120 0.26 6.70 8.78
C PHE A 120 -0.78 6.57 7.65
N SER A 121 -1.61 5.56 7.69
CA SER A 121 -2.59 5.34 6.63
C SER A 121 -4.01 5.39 7.17
N LEU A 122 -4.88 6.14 6.50
CA LEU A 122 -6.31 6.07 6.71
C LEU A 122 -6.83 4.73 6.17
N ARG A 123 -7.63 4.02 6.96
CA ARG A 123 -8.17 2.70 6.58
C ARG A 123 -9.54 2.83 5.94
N LEU A 124 -9.62 3.52 4.80
CA LEU A 124 -10.88 3.79 4.11
C LEU A 124 -11.39 2.57 3.33
N VAL A 125 -10.49 1.76 2.79
CA VAL A 125 -10.80 0.51 2.11
C VAL A 125 -10.69 -0.64 3.11
N LYS A 126 -11.79 -1.37 3.29
CA LYS A 126 -11.90 -2.49 4.23
C LYS A 126 -12.09 -3.83 3.53
#